data_47d0937e895cfb37068841d38b661b0a
#
_entry.id   47d0937e895cfb37068841d38b661b0a
#
_cell.length_a   1.000
_cell.length_b   1.000
_cell.length_c   1.000
_cell.angle_alpha   90.00
_cell.angle_beta   90.00
_cell.angle_gamma   90.00
#
_symmetry.space_group_name_H-M   'P 1'
#
loop_
_entity.id
_entity.type
_entity.pdbx_description
1 polymer ?
#
loop_
_entity_poly.entity_id
_entity_poly.type
_entity_poly.pdbx_seq_one_letter_code
_entity_poly.pdbx_strand_id
1 'polypeptide(L)'
;MTALLDDDLAQASAEAGVALTEYFVTDRAKWVWRYRVNQLTSDPGSAGWLTNAVVAEPESAVVGYAGFHGPPDEAGMVEIGYSVAPGYRRRGYARAILTELVHRAIAKARVRTARVTISPDNAASLATISGFGFVEVGEQWDEEDGLEIIFEVPV
;
A
#
# COMPACT_ATOMS: atom_id res chain seq x y z
N MET A 1 -5.01 5.73 12.80
CA MET A 1 -4.29 6.63 11.85
C MET A 1 -4.16 8.05 12.39
N THR A 2 -5.18 8.64 13.01
CA THR A 2 -5.11 10.00 13.58
C THR A 2 -3.96 10.11 14.61
N ALA A 3 -3.84 9.17 15.53
CA ALA A 3 -2.74 9.12 16.49
C ALA A 3 -1.34 9.15 15.84
N LEU A 4 -1.18 8.56 14.65
CA LEU A 4 0.09 8.61 13.88
C LEU A 4 0.39 10.02 13.35
N LEU A 5 -0.62 10.83 13.08
CA LEU A 5 -0.45 12.23 12.66
C LEU A 5 0.01 13.11 13.83
N ASP A 6 -0.38 12.74 15.04
CA ASP A 6 -0.07 13.44 16.29
C ASP A 6 1.22 12.89 16.96
N ASP A 7 2.00 12.05 16.27
CA ASP A 7 3.20 11.36 16.78
C ASP A 7 2.94 10.45 17.99
N ASP A 8 1.69 10.11 18.27
CA ASP A 8 1.33 9.19 19.36
C ASP A 8 1.41 7.73 18.91
N LEU A 9 2.64 7.23 18.82
CA LEU A 9 2.93 5.87 18.41
C LEU A 9 2.39 4.84 19.39
N ALA A 10 2.32 5.20 20.69
CA ALA A 10 1.81 4.31 21.73
C ALA A 10 0.30 4.10 21.57
N GLN A 11 -0.47 5.17 21.44
CA GLN A 11 -1.90 5.06 21.17
C GLN A 11 -2.17 4.36 19.82
N ALA A 12 -1.45 4.72 18.76
CA ALA A 12 -1.61 4.08 17.46
C ALA A 12 -1.33 2.57 17.53
N SER A 13 -0.32 2.13 18.26
CA SER A 13 -0.01 0.72 18.47
C SER A 13 -1.12 0.00 19.24
N ALA A 14 -1.67 0.63 20.28
CA ALA A 14 -2.79 0.08 21.04
C ALA A 14 -4.05 -0.08 20.18
N GLU A 15 -4.37 0.92 19.35
CA GLU A 15 -5.50 0.88 18.41
C GLU A 15 -5.31 -0.18 17.31
N ALA A 16 -4.08 -0.35 16.84
CA ALA A 16 -3.75 -1.33 15.80
C ALA A 16 -3.64 -2.77 16.34
N GLY A 17 -3.50 -2.95 17.65
CA GLY A 17 -3.26 -4.26 18.29
C GLY A 17 -1.89 -4.86 17.99
N VAL A 18 -0.95 -4.05 17.47
CA VAL A 18 0.43 -4.45 17.14
C VAL A 18 1.40 -3.32 17.44
N ALA A 19 2.65 -3.67 17.78
CA ALA A 19 3.69 -2.70 18.07
C ALA A 19 4.15 -2.02 16.79
N LEU A 20 3.64 -0.82 16.52
CA LEU A 20 4.08 0.01 15.41
C LEU A 20 5.48 0.61 15.70
N THR A 21 6.23 0.89 14.64
CA THR A 21 7.60 1.42 14.74
C THR A 21 7.65 2.89 14.33
N GLU A 22 8.76 3.56 14.62
CA GLU A 22 9.04 4.94 14.20
C GLU A 22 8.86 5.17 12.68
N TYR A 23 8.91 4.09 11.89
CA TYR A 23 8.65 4.16 10.46
C TYR A 23 7.25 4.68 10.12
N PHE A 24 6.28 4.47 11.02
CA PHE A 24 4.89 4.90 10.84
C PHE A 24 4.66 6.38 11.13
N VAL A 25 5.61 7.06 11.75
CA VAL A 25 5.57 8.50 12.03
C VAL A 25 6.59 9.31 11.23
N THR A 26 7.20 8.71 10.20
CA THR A 26 8.02 9.45 9.22
C THR A 26 7.15 10.40 8.40
N ASP A 27 7.73 11.48 7.85
CA ASP A 27 7.01 12.47 7.03
C ASP A 27 6.27 11.79 5.86
N ARG A 28 6.93 10.85 5.17
CA ARG A 28 6.32 10.08 4.09
C ARG A 28 5.12 9.25 4.56
N ALA A 29 5.23 8.58 5.70
CA ALA A 29 4.12 7.81 6.26
C ALA A 29 2.98 8.73 6.68
N LYS A 30 3.27 9.85 7.33
CA LYS A 30 2.26 10.85 7.71
C LYS A 30 1.52 11.44 6.52
N TRP A 31 2.21 11.63 5.39
CA TRP A 31 1.55 12.05 4.15
C TRP A 31 0.49 11.01 3.74
N VAL A 32 0.84 9.72 3.74
CA VAL A 32 -0.11 8.62 3.46
C VAL A 32 -1.27 8.64 4.46
N TRP A 33 -0.99 8.76 5.76
CA TRP A 33 -2.05 8.76 6.78
C TRP A 33 -3.01 9.94 6.63
N ARG A 34 -2.51 11.14 6.33
CA ARG A 34 -3.34 12.33 6.06
C ARG A 34 -4.30 12.08 4.90
N TYR A 35 -3.76 11.55 3.81
CA TYR A 35 -4.56 11.21 2.64
C TYR A 35 -5.66 10.19 2.99
N ARG A 36 -5.31 9.12 3.72
CA ARG A 36 -6.26 8.06 4.12
C ARG A 36 -7.31 8.53 5.12
N VAL A 37 -6.95 9.40 6.05
CA VAL A 37 -7.92 10.01 7.00
C VAL A 37 -8.94 10.86 6.25
N ASN A 38 -8.49 11.70 5.31
CA ASN A 38 -9.37 12.50 4.47
C ASN A 38 -10.30 11.62 3.63
N GLN A 39 -9.78 10.57 3.04
CA GLN A 39 -10.57 9.60 2.26
C GLN A 39 -11.64 8.92 3.13
N LEU A 40 -11.29 8.44 4.32
CA LEU A 40 -12.25 7.82 5.26
C LEU A 40 -13.31 8.80 5.75
N THR A 41 -12.97 10.07 5.88
CA THR A 41 -13.92 11.11 6.25
C THR A 41 -14.95 11.35 5.15
N SER A 42 -14.51 11.29 3.89
CA SER A 42 -15.37 11.49 2.71
C SER A 42 -16.16 10.23 2.34
N ASP A 43 -15.55 9.06 2.48
CA ASP A 43 -16.13 7.74 2.19
C ASP A 43 -15.75 6.71 3.26
N PRO A 44 -16.52 6.59 4.35
CA PRO A 44 -16.29 5.57 5.38
C PRO A 44 -16.37 4.12 4.86
N GLY A 45 -17.07 3.90 3.74
CA GLY A 45 -17.21 2.58 3.11
C GLY A 45 -15.89 2.05 2.51
N SER A 46 -14.92 2.93 2.27
CA SER A 46 -13.59 2.56 1.75
C SER A 46 -12.69 1.85 2.78
N ALA A 47 -13.04 1.87 4.07
CA ALA A 47 -12.16 1.40 5.16
C ALA A 47 -11.57 0.00 4.94
N GLY A 48 -12.35 -0.94 4.41
CA GLY A 48 -11.91 -2.32 4.16
C GLY A 48 -10.92 -2.49 3.02
N TRP A 49 -10.63 -1.43 2.27
CA TRP A 49 -9.71 -1.44 1.14
C TRP A 49 -8.35 -0.79 1.47
N LEU A 50 -8.36 0.15 2.40
CA LEU A 50 -7.23 1.03 2.64
C LEU A 50 -6.02 0.34 3.29
N THR A 51 -4.99 1.12 3.45
CA THR A 51 -3.68 0.75 3.98
C THR A 51 -3.75 0.24 5.42
N ASN A 52 -3.15 -0.92 5.67
CA ASN A 52 -2.98 -1.55 6.97
C ASN A 52 -1.51 -1.78 7.30
N ALA A 53 -1.19 -1.96 8.58
CA ALA A 53 0.11 -2.46 8.99
C ALA A 53 0.32 -3.89 8.48
N VAL A 54 1.52 -4.19 8.02
CA VAL A 54 1.93 -5.53 7.58
C VAL A 54 2.74 -6.18 8.67
N VAL A 55 2.24 -7.30 9.16
CA VAL A 55 2.90 -8.11 10.20
C VAL A 55 3.52 -9.34 9.56
N ALA A 56 4.80 -9.58 9.82
CA ALA A 56 5.51 -10.76 9.37
C ALA A 56 5.45 -11.85 10.46
N GLU A 57 4.95 -13.03 10.09
CA GLU A 57 4.98 -14.21 10.93
C GLU A 57 6.27 -15.04 10.68
N PRO A 58 6.79 -15.77 11.69
CA PRO A 58 6.24 -15.96 13.05
C PRO A 58 6.69 -14.88 14.06
N GLU A 59 7.56 -13.93 13.68
CA GLU A 59 8.16 -12.97 14.61
C GLU A 59 7.18 -11.90 15.11
N SER A 60 5.98 -11.83 14.52
CA SER A 60 4.98 -10.79 14.77
C SER A 60 5.55 -9.37 14.57
N ALA A 61 6.54 -9.23 13.70
CA ALA A 61 7.22 -7.97 13.44
C ALA A 61 6.43 -7.13 12.44
N VAL A 62 6.19 -5.85 12.75
CA VAL A 62 5.60 -4.91 11.81
C VAL A 62 6.66 -4.46 10.83
N VAL A 63 6.55 -4.91 9.57
CA VAL A 63 7.57 -4.73 8.52
C VAL A 63 7.27 -3.58 7.55
N GLY A 64 6.08 -3.00 7.65
CA GLY A 64 5.66 -1.91 6.78
C GLY A 64 4.15 -1.72 6.77
N TYR A 65 3.64 -1.14 5.72
CA TYR A 65 2.21 -0.93 5.52
C TYR A 65 1.85 -1.16 4.05
N ALA A 66 0.62 -1.62 3.81
CA ALA A 66 0.14 -1.95 2.47
C ALA A 66 -1.39 -1.99 2.39
N GLY A 67 -1.93 -1.79 1.22
CA GLY A 67 -3.36 -1.87 0.95
C GLY A 67 -3.70 -1.41 -0.46
N PHE A 68 -4.98 -1.19 -0.70
CA PHE A 68 -5.43 -0.55 -1.93
C PHE A 68 -5.59 0.96 -1.72
N HIS A 69 -5.58 1.70 -2.81
CA HIS A 69 -5.86 3.15 -2.77
C HIS A 69 -7.34 3.46 -2.56
N GLY A 70 -8.20 2.48 -2.73
CA GLY A 70 -9.65 2.59 -2.52
C GLY A 70 -10.39 1.33 -2.98
N PRO A 71 -11.74 1.36 -2.92
CA PRO A 71 -12.56 0.33 -3.55
C PRO A 71 -12.38 0.33 -5.08
N PRO A 72 -12.79 -0.73 -5.78
CA PRO A 72 -12.71 -0.77 -7.23
C PRO A 72 -13.54 0.36 -7.85
N ASP A 73 -12.97 0.98 -8.86
CA ASP A 73 -13.66 1.98 -9.68
C ASP A 73 -14.79 1.36 -10.53
N GLU A 74 -15.40 2.17 -11.39
CA GLU A 74 -16.49 1.71 -12.27
C GLU A 74 -16.06 0.62 -13.26
N ALA A 75 -14.76 0.61 -13.66
CA ALA A 75 -14.18 -0.42 -14.52
C ALA A 75 -13.75 -1.68 -13.75
N GLY A 76 -13.77 -1.64 -12.41
CA GLY A 76 -13.33 -2.72 -11.55
C GLY A 76 -11.82 -2.71 -11.30
N MET A 77 -11.15 -1.57 -11.47
CA MET A 77 -9.73 -1.44 -11.19
C MET A 77 -9.51 -1.07 -9.72
N VAL A 78 -8.52 -1.73 -9.09
CA VAL A 78 -7.96 -1.36 -7.78
C VAL A 78 -6.48 -1.05 -7.91
N GLU A 79 -6.03 -0.02 -7.24
CA GLU A 79 -4.62 0.35 -7.21
C GLU A 79 -3.98 -0.11 -5.90
N ILE A 80 -2.82 -0.78 -6.01
CA ILE A 80 -2.06 -1.35 -4.90
C ILE A 80 -0.96 -0.38 -4.49
N GLY A 81 -0.91 -0.07 -3.18
CA GLY A 81 0.20 0.66 -2.57
C GLY A 81 0.83 -0.10 -1.42
N TYR A 82 2.16 -0.09 -1.33
CA TYR A 82 2.88 -0.71 -0.21
C TYR A 82 4.18 0.02 0.09
N SER A 83 4.64 -0.12 1.33
CA SER A 83 5.94 0.37 1.75
C SER A 83 6.55 -0.56 2.79
N VAL A 84 7.83 -0.92 2.60
CA VAL A 84 8.58 -1.79 3.52
C VAL A 84 9.59 -0.96 4.28
N ALA A 85 9.56 -1.06 5.60
CA ALA A 85 10.47 -0.36 6.48
C ALA A 85 11.95 -0.71 6.15
N PRO A 86 12.88 0.26 6.20
CA PRO A 86 14.26 0.09 5.73
C PRO A 86 14.96 -1.16 6.28
N GLY A 87 14.80 -1.46 7.56
CA GLY A 87 15.39 -2.64 8.20
C GLY A 87 14.87 -4.00 7.72
N TYR A 88 13.77 -4.00 6.97
CA TYR A 88 13.14 -5.22 6.44
C TYR A 88 13.23 -5.35 4.91
N ARG A 89 13.83 -4.37 4.23
CA ARG A 89 14.02 -4.41 2.76
C ARG A 89 14.96 -5.54 2.34
N ARG A 90 14.85 -5.95 1.08
CA ARG A 90 15.69 -7.00 0.46
C ARG A 90 15.57 -8.39 1.13
N ARG A 91 14.45 -8.64 1.82
CA ARG A 91 14.12 -9.91 2.47
C ARG A 91 12.88 -10.59 1.87
N GLY A 92 12.42 -10.13 0.70
CA GLY A 92 11.26 -10.71 0.01
C GLY A 92 9.90 -10.16 0.45
N TYR A 93 9.82 -9.31 1.48
CA TYR A 93 8.54 -8.80 2.01
C TYR A 93 7.71 -8.04 0.97
N ALA A 94 8.32 -7.19 0.14
CA ALA A 94 7.59 -6.48 -0.90
C ALA A 94 6.87 -7.45 -1.86
N ARG A 95 7.56 -8.52 -2.26
CA ARG A 95 6.99 -9.54 -3.13
C ARG A 95 5.87 -10.34 -2.43
N ALA A 96 6.05 -10.69 -1.16
CA ALA A 96 5.01 -11.37 -0.37
C ALA A 96 3.76 -10.50 -0.21
N ILE A 97 3.93 -9.21 0.09
CA ILE A 97 2.85 -8.21 0.18
C ILE A 97 2.10 -8.11 -1.15
N LEU A 98 2.82 -7.97 -2.27
CA LEU A 98 2.20 -7.87 -3.58
C LEU A 98 1.43 -9.15 -3.92
N THR A 99 1.98 -10.33 -3.63
CA THR A 99 1.30 -11.62 -3.80
C THR A 99 -0.02 -11.64 -3.03
N GLU A 100 -0.01 -11.26 -1.77
CA GLU A 100 -1.20 -11.23 -0.92
C GLU A 100 -2.25 -10.24 -1.45
N LEU A 101 -1.84 -9.03 -1.84
CA LEU A 101 -2.78 -8.02 -2.35
C LEU A 101 -3.38 -8.44 -3.70
N VAL A 102 -2.62 -9.06 -4.59
CA VAL A 102 -3.14 -9.62 -5.85
C VAL A 102 -4.14 -10.75 -5.55
N HIS A 103 -3.83 -11.67 -4.62
CA HIS A 103 -4.79 -12.71 -4.21
C HIS A 103 -6.06 -12.12 -3.60
N ARG A 104 -5.94 -11.07 -2.79
CA ARG A 104 -7.11 -10.36 -2.23
C ARG A 104 -7.93 -9.68 -3.32
N ALA A 105 -7.30 -9.11 -4.34
CA ALA A 105 -7.97 -8.54 -5.49
C ALA A 105 -8.79 -9.60 -6.26
N ILE A 106 -8.16 -10.74 -6.59
CA ILE A 106 -8.80 -11.88 -7.26
C ILE A 106 -10.03 -12.39 -6.48
N ALA A 107 -9.95 -12.42 -5.14
CA ALA A 107 -11.04 -12.89 -4.29
C ALA A 107 -12.25 -11.94 -4.24
N LYS A 108 -12.15 -10.74 -4.82
CA LYS A 108 -13.22 -9.74 -4.82
C LYS A 108 -13.96 -9.72 -6.16
N ALA A 109 -15.18 -10.21 -6.20
CA ALA A 109 -15.98 -10.35 -7.43
C ALA A 109 -16.13 -9.09 -8.30
N ARG A 110 -15.96 -7.88 -7.72
CA ARG A 110 -16.04 -6.60 -8.44
C ARG A 110 -14.69 -6.16 -9.01
N VAL A 111 -13.59 -6.77 -8.61
CA VAL A 111 -12.25 -6.42 -9.10
C VAL A 111 -11.99 -7.21 -10.39
N ARG A 112 -11.43 -6.54 -11.37
CA ARG A 112 -11.08 -7.07 -12.69
C ARG A 112 -9.62 -6.79 -13.05
N THR A 113 -9.05 -5.74 -12.45
CA THR A 113 -7.70 -5.25 -12.78
C THR A 113 -7.04 -4.78 -11.50
N ALA A 114 -5.81 -5.23 -11.28
CA ALA A 114 -4.93 -4.65 -10.28
C ALA A 114 -3.92 -3.74 -10.98
N ARG A 115 -3.74 -2.52 -10.44
CA ARG A 115 -2.81 -1.50 -10.92
C ARG A 115 -1.74 -1.24 -9.87
N VAL A 116 -0.53 -0.92 -10.33
CA VAL A 116 0.52 -0.28 -9.56
C VAL A 116 1.07 0.90 -10.36
N THR A 117 1.43 1.98 -9.68
CA THR A 117 2.13 3.12 -10.25
C THR A 117 3.53 3.18 -9.66
N ILE A 118 4.54 3.34 -10.48
CA ILE A 118 5.94 3.22 -10.06
C ILE A 118 6.77 4.28 -10.77
N SER A 119 7.49 5.10 -9.99
CA SER A 119 8.49 6.02 -10.54
C SER A 119 9.54 5.25 -11.36
N PRO A 120 9.96 5.73 -12.55
CA PRO A 120 10.98 5.11 -13.38
C PRO A 120 12.29 4.82 -12.64
N ASP A 121 12.62 5.63 -11.64
CA ASP A 121 13.84 5.51 -10.85
C ASP A 121 13.71 4.49 -9.71
N ASN A 122 12.50 3.97 -9.44
CA ASN A 122 12.26 2.97 -8.38
C ASN A 122 12.53 1.54 -8.87
N ALA A 123 13.79 1.24 -9.16
CA ALA A 123 14.22 -0.07 -9.63
C ALA A 123 13.80 -1.23 -8.69
N ALA A 124 13.67 -0.98 -7.38
CA ALA A 124 13.24 -2.00 -6.41
C ALA A 124 11.79 -2.41 -6.62
N SER A 125 10.88 -1.44 -6.84
CA SER A 125 9.47 -1.71 -7.12
C SER A 125 9.28 -2.33 -8.50
N LEU A 126 10.00 -1.85 -9.53
CA LEU A 126 10.01 -2.46 -10.86
C LEU A 126 10.44 -3.93 -10.82
N ALA A 127 11.51 -4.25 -10.07
CA ALA A 127 11.94 -5.64 -9.86
C ALA A 127 10.89 -6.47 -9.08
N THR A 128 10.15 -5.86 -8.17
CA THR A 128 9.13 -6.55 -7.36
C THR A 128 7.97 -7.02 -8.23
N ILE A 129 7.47 -6.21 -9.17
CA ILE A 129 6.34 -6.57 -10.05
C ILE A 129 6.74 -7.55 -11.15
N SER A 130 8.04 -7.72 -11.41
CA SER A 130 8.53 -8.66 -12.42
C SER A 130 8.06 -10.08 -12.13
N GLY A 131 7.44 -10.72 -13.13
CA GLY A 131 6.91 -12.08 -13.05
C GLY A 131 5.49 -12.19 -12.48
N PHE A 132 4.81 -11.08 -12.19
CA PHE A 132 3.38 -11.07 -11.84
C PHE A 132 2.44 -10.88 -13.04
N GLY A 133 2.99 -10.67 -14.24
CA GLY A 133 2.18 -10.43 -15.44
C GLY A 133 1.73 -8.99 -15.62
N PHE A 134 2.21 -8.05 -14.79
CA PHE A 134 1.95 -6.63 -14.99
C PHE A 134 2.52 -6.17 -16.34
N VAL A 135 1.72 -5.42 -17.07
CA VAL A 135 2.10 -4.77 -18.34
C VAL A 135 2.00 -3.26 -18.20
N GLU A 136 2.92 -2.53 -18.79
CA GLU A 136 2.87 -1.08 -18.87
C GLU A 136 1.70 -0.65 -19.76
N VAL A 137 0.86 0.27 -19.25
CA VAL A 137 -0.33 0.76 -19.97
C VAL A 137 -0.34 2.28 -20.15
N GLY A 138 0.59 3.00 -19.54
CA GLY A 138 0.71 4.43 -19.65
C GLY A 138 1.58 5.05 -18.59
N GLU A 139 1.49 6.36 -18.47
CA GLU A 139 2.19 7.16 -17.48
C GLU A 139 1.27 8.23 -16.88
N GLN A 140 1.60 8.71 -15.70
CA GLN A 140 0.91 9.80 -15.03
C GLN A 140 1.91 10.70 -14.29
N TRP A 141 1.45 11.89 -13.93
CA TRP A 141 2.20 12.78 -13.04
C TRP A 141 1.54 12.81 -11.67
N ASP A 142 2.26 12.38 -10.65
CA ASP A 142 1.86 12.52 -9.25
C ASP A 142 2.49 13.78 -8.65
N GLU A 143 1.74 14.51 -7.81
CA GLU A 143 2.21 15.76 -7.20
C GLU A 143 3.35 15.56 -6.20
N GLU A 144 3.45 14.38 -5.57
CA GLU A 144 4.46 14.04 -4.58
C GLU A 144 5.62 13.25 -5.19
N ASP A 145 5.31 12.23 -6.01
CA ASP A 145 6.28 11.28 -6.54
C ASP A 145 6.76 11.62 -7.97
N GLY A 146 6.16 12.63 -8.63
CA GLY A 146 6.50 13.07 -9.97
C GLY A 146 6.01 12.12 -11.06
N LEU A 147 6.84 11.84 -12.07
CA LEU A 147 6.48 10.92 -13.14
C LEU A 147 6.39 9.48 -12.62
N GLU A 148 5.27 8.83 -12.91
CA GLU A 148 5.04 7.42 -12.62
C GLU A 148 4.60 6.67 -13.86
N ILE A 149 5.10 5.45 -14.00
CA ILE A 149 4.65 4.50 -15.03
C ILE A 149 3.52 3.67 -14.44
N ILE A 150 2.44 3.52 -15.21
CA ILE A 150 1.25 2.76 -14.83
C ILE A 150 1.39 1.33 -15.35
N PHE A 151 1.29 0.36 -14.45
CA PHE A 151 1.29 -1.06 -14.77
C PHE A 151 -0.01 -1.71 -14.33
N GLU A 152 -0.58 -2.57 -15.18
CA GLU A 152 -1.82 -3.29 -14.89
C GLU A 152 -1.69 -4.78 -15.14
N VAL A 153 -2.46 -5.56 -14.37
CA VAL A 153 -2.65 -6.99 -14.56
C VAL A 153 -4.13 -7.34 -14.38
N PRO A 154 -4.74 -8.12 -15.30
CA PRO A 154 -6.07 -8.70 -15.08
C PRO A 154 -6.07 -9.66 -13.89
N VAL A 155 -7.13 -9.63 -13.05
CA VAL A 155 -7.30 -10.49 -11.86
C VAL A 155 -8.68 -11.13 -11.80
#